data_18cf70982bd27d4db9c3c19a1227bb71
#
_entry.id   18cf70982bd27d4db9c3c19a1227bb71
#
_cell.length_a   1.000
_cell.length_b   1.000
_cell.length_c   1.000
_cell.angle_alpha   90.00
_cell.angle_beta   90.00
_cell.angle_gamma   90.00
#
_symmetry.space_group_name_H-M   'P 1'
#
loop_
_entity.id
_entity.type
_entity.pdbx_description
1 polymer ?
#
loop_
_entity_poly.entity_id
_entity_poly.type
_entity_poly.pdbx_seq_one_letter_code
_entity_poly.pdbx_strand_id
1 'polypeptide(L)'
;MTKEELALSGSCEKNKGKLPLPLSGSYKIVAHFGRQKHPELRYVQTENSGIDIETTPGTKARAVFNGVVSRIFVTPGYNSTIIVRHGNYLTIYANLSEVYVRAGEKVSTGQNLGKIYSDSQDGNRTILTFQLWKERTKLNPALRLNL
;
A
#
# COMPACT_ATOMS: atom_id res chain seq x y z
N MET A 1 23.47 1.71 3.81
CA MET A 1 22.48 2.76 3.51
C MET A 1 23.16 4.12 3.41
N THR A 2 22.70 4.97 2.52
CA THR A 2 23.15 6.36 2.41
C THR A 2 22.64 7.19 3.59
N LYS A 3 23.20 8.40 3.78
CA LYS A 3 22.70 9.33 4.81
C LYS A 3 21.22 9.68 4.57
N GLU A 4 20.81 9.86 3.31
CA GLU A 4 19.43 10.14 2.95
C GLU A 4 18.50 8.98 3.31
N GLU A 5 18.93 7.75 3.05
CA GLU A 5 18.16 6.56 3.39
C GLU A 5 18.03 6.38 4.91
N LEU A 6 19.08 6.64 5.66
CA LEU A 6 19.05 6.62 7.13
C LEU A 6 18.10 7.68 7.67
N ALA A 7 18.11 8.88 7.10
CA ALA A 7 17.20 9.94 7.52
C ALA A 7 15.74 9.58 7.23
N LEU A 8 15.46 8.99 6.06
CA LEU A 8 14.11 8.52 5.71
C LEU A 8 13.64 7.41 6.64
N SER A 9 14.51 6.45 6.97
CA SER A 9 14.19 5.36 7.91
C SER A 9 13.82 5.91 9.28
N GLY A 10 14.63 6.84 9.81
CA GLY A 10 14.38 7.47 11.12
C GLY A 10 13.10 8.28 11.14
N SER A 11 12.84 9.04 10.07
CA SER A 11 11.62 9.85 9.94
C SER A 11 10.38 8.96 9.81
N CYS A 12 10.47 7.87 9.07
CA CYS A 12 9.37 6.91 8.93
C CYS A 12 9.04 6.27 10.28
N GLU A 13 10.04 5.90 11.07
CA GLU A 13 9.85 5.32 12.41
C GLU A 13 9.20 6.32 13.36
N LYS A 14 9.64 7.59 13.35
CA LYS A 14 9.07 8.66 14.18
C LYS A 14 7.60 8.93 13.86
N ASN A 15 7.16 8.63 12.65
CA ASN A 15 5.79 8.83 12.20
C ASN A 15 4.91 7.58 12.34
N LYS A 16 5.34 6.61 13.12
CA LYS A 16 4.55 5.41 13.40
C LYS A 16 3.17 5.78 13.95
N GLY A 17 2.11 5.27 13.34
CA GLY A 17 0.73 5.59 13.68
C GLY A 17 0.27 6.95 13.16
N LYS A 18 1.13 7.71 12.48
CA LYS A 18 0.84 9.04 11.96
C LYS A 18 0.99 9.16 10.44
N LEU A 19 1.39 8.10 9.77
CA LEU A 19 1.50 8.13 8.32
C LEU A 19 0.12 8.35 7.68
N PRO A 20 0.00 9.21 6.66
CA PRO A 20 -1.28 9.41 5.98
C PRO A 20 -1.74 8.13 5.29
N LEU A 21 -3.04 8.03 5.04
CA LEU A 21 -3.59 6.91 4.29
C LEU A 21 -3.06 6.88 2.86
N PRO A 22 -2.92 5.68 2.26
CA PRO A 22 -2.43 5.54 0.88
C PRO A 22 -3.48 5.94 -0.17
N LEU A 23 -4.58 6.54 0.25
CA LEU A 23 -5.63 7.07 -0.64
C LEU A 23 -6.40 8.17 0.09
N SER A 24 -7.17 8.96 -0.66
CA SER A 24 -8.04 10.00 -0.10
C SER A 24 -9.50 9.63 -0.31
N GLY A 25 -10.39 10.25 0.47
CA GLY A 25 -11.82 10.04 0.37
C GLY A 25 -12.35 8.94 1.28
N SER A 26 -13.53 8.45 0.96
CA SER A 26 -14.18 7.39 1.74
C SER A 26 -13.45 6.07 1.59
N TYR A 27 -13.30 5.34 2.70
CA TYR A 27 -12.61 4.06 2.69
C TYR A 27 -13.17 3.11 3.75
N LYS A 28 -12.91 1.83 3.54
CA LYS A 28 -13.27 0.76 4.49
C LYS A 28 -12.18 -0.31 4.42
N ILE A 29 -11.68 -0.75 5.56
CA ILE A 29 -10.74 -1.88 5.62
C ILE A 29 -11.56 -3.15 5.50
N VAL A 30 -11.35 -3.92 4.42
CA VAL A 30 -12.10 -5.15 4.14
C VAL A 30 -11.28 -6.41 4.38
N ALA A 31 -9.95 -6.28 4.51
CA ALA A 31 -9.08 -7.38 4.93
C ALA A 31 -7.97 -6.81 5.80
N HIS A 32 -7.70 -7.47 6.91
CA HIS A 32 -6.70 -7.04 7.89
C HIS A 32 -5.42 -7.87 7.77
N PHE A 33 -4.31 -7.29 8.25
CA PHE A 33 -3.02 -7.97 8.28
C PHE A 33 -3.06 -9.19 9.20
N GLY A 34 -2.36 -10.24 8.77
CA GLY A 34 -2.16 -11.43 9.55
C GLY A 34 -3.16 -12.52 9.25
N ARG A 35 -3.28 -13.45 10.18
CA ARG A 35 -4.14 -14.62 10.04
C ARG A 35 -5.58 -14.27 10.39
N GLN A 36 -6.50 -14.55 9.47
CA GLN A 36 -7.93 -14.30 9.64
C GLN A 36 -8.68 -15.62 9.49
N LYS A 37 -9.73 -15.81 10.31
CA LYS A 37 -10.66 -16.92 10.10
C LYS A 37 -11.58 -16.59 8.92
N HIS A 38 -11.77 -17.55 8.02
CA HIS A 38 -12.73 -17.40 6.95
C HIS A 38 -14.15 -17.32 7.55
N PRO A 39 -14.96 -16.30 7.23
CA PRO A 39 -16.27 -16.11 7.87
C PRO A 39 -17.26 -17.25 7.62
N GLU A 40 -17.15 -17.95 6.49
CA GLU A 40 -18.05 -19.04 6.11
C GLU A 40 -17.50 -20.42 6.44
N LEU A 41 -16.18 -20.58 6.57
CA LEU A 41 -15.51 -21.85 6.80
C LEU A 41 -14.66 -21.77 8.06
N ARG A 42 -15.16 -22.31 9.17
CA ARG A 42 -14.52 -22.22 10.50
C ARG A 42 -13.10 -22.77 10.56
N TYR A 43 -12.75 -23.68 9.65
CA TYR A 43 -11.45 -24.34 9.64
C TYR A 43 -10.45 -23.73 8.65
N VAL A 44 -10.90 -22.76 7.84
CA VAL A 44 -10.06 -22.11 6.85
C VAL A 44 -9.60 -20.78 7.42
N GLN A 45 -8.28 -20.56 7.41
CA GLN A 45 -7.66 -19.30 7.81
C GLN A 45 -6.97 -18.70 6.58
N THR A 46 -7.13 -17.40 6.39
CA THR A 46 -6.38 -16.66 5.38
C THR A 46 -5.25 -15.88 6.06
N GLU A 47 -4.10 -15.83 5.41
CA GLU A 47 -2.96 -15.06 5.88
C GLU A 47 -2.72 -13.90 4.91
N ASN A 48 -2.88 -12.67 5.42
CA ASN A 48 -2.74 -11.46 4.63
C ASN A 48 -1.40 -10.78 4.92
N SER A 49 -0.64 -10.47 3.87
CA SER A 49 0.64 -9.76 3.97
C SER A 49 0.50 -8.26 4.19
N GLY A 50 -0.70 -7.74 4.08
CA GLY A 50 -1.02 -6.33 4.25
C GLY A 50 -2.49 -6.13 4.55
N ILE A 51 -3.04 -5.01 4.13
CA ILE A 51 -4.45 -4.70 4.28
C ILE A 51 -5.09 -4.43 2.92
N ASP A 52 -6.37 -4.73 2.80
CA ASP A 52 -7.18 -4.36 1.64
C ASP A 52 -8.12 -3.22 2.03
N ILE A 53 -8.06 -2.14 1.27
CA ILE A 53 -8.84 -0.93 1.51
C ILE A 53 -9.82 -0.73 0.37
N GLU A 54 -11.11 -0.86 0.67
CA GLU A 54 -12.16 -0.59 -0.30
C GLU A 54 -12.48 0.90 -0.31
N THR A 55 -12.62 1.45 -1.52
CA THR A 55 -12.89 2.86 -1.73
C THR A 55 -13.83 3.05 -2.92
N THR A 56 -14.01 4.29 -3.35
CA THR A 56 -14.87 4.63 -4.49
C THR A 56 -14.12 4.56 -5.81
N PRO A 57 -14.81 4.23 -6.93
CA PRO A 57 -14.20 4.27 -8.26
C PRO A 57 -13.60 5.64 -8.57
N GLY A 58 -12.46 5.64 -9.26
CA GLY A 58 -11.74 6.86 -9.61
C GLY A 58 -10.74 7.33 -8.57
N THR A 59 -10.70 6.69 -7.39
CA THR A 59 -9.72 7.03 -6.33
C THR A 59 -8.31 6.64 -6.76
N LYS A 60 -7.36 7.49 -6.43
CA LYS A 60 -5.94 7.29 -6.73
C LYS A 60 -5.18 6.88 -5.47
N ALA A 61 -4.23 5.97 -5.63
CA ALA A 61 -3.27 5.63 -4.59
C ALA A 61 -2.24 6.75 -4.47
N ARG A 62 -1.84 7.07 -3.24
CA ARG A 62 -0.86 8.12 -2.97
C ARG A 62 0.22 7.61 -2.03
N ALA A 63 1.43 8.19 -2.16
CA ALA A 63 2.55 7.83 -1.30
C ALA A 63 2.26 8.22 0.15
N VAL A 64 2.47 7.28 1.07
CA VAL A 64 2.25 7.54 2.51
C VAL A 64 3.41 8.33 3.13
N PHE A 65 4.55 8.37 2.47
CA PHE A 65 5.73 9.08 2.94
C PHE A 65 6.69 9.38 1.80
N ASN A 66 7.62 10.32 2.01
CA ASN A 66 8.67 10.63 1.05
C ASN A 66 9.54 9.40 0.80
N GLY A 67 9.90 9.17 -0.44
CA GLY A 67 10.72 8.02 -0.79
C GLY A 67 11.13 8.01 -2.26
N VAL A 68 11.59 6.86 -2.71
CA VAL A 68 11.99 6.62 -4.09
C VAL A 68 11.27 5.39 -4.60
N VAL A 69 10.70 5.47 -5.80
CA VAL A 69 10.08 4.32 -6.44
C VAL A 69 11.16 3.27 -6.72
N SER A 70 11.08 2.15 -6.03
CA SER A 70 12.06 1.07 -6.13
C SER A 70 11.78 0.17 -7.33
N ARG A 71 10.50 -0.18 -7.53
CA ARG A 71 10.11 -1.13 -8.55
C ARG A 71 8.65 -0.94 -8.94
N ILE A 72 8.36 -1.21 -10.21
CA ILE A 72 7.00 -1.26 -10.75
C ILE A 72 6.91 -2.54 -11.57
N PHE A 73 5.85 -3.33 -11.34
CA PHE A 73 5.64 -4.55 -12.12
C PHE A 73 4.16 -4.84 -12.29
N VAL A 74 3.86 -5.65 -13.31
CA VAL A 74 2.51 -6.13 -13.60
C VAL A 74 2.50 -7.65 -13.42
N THR A 75 1.63 -8.11 -12.53
CA THR A 75 1.40 -9.55 -12.35
C THR A 75 0.10 -9.91 -13.07
N PRO A 76 0.10 -10.91 -13.96
CA PRO A 76 -1.12 -11.34 -14.66
C PRO A 76 -2.25 -11.61 -13.66
N GLY A 77 -3.40 -10.97 -13.86
CA GLY A 77 -4.57 -11.09 -12.99
C GLY A 77 -4.57 -10.19 -11.76
N TYR A 78 -3.47 -9.45 -11.49
CA TYR A 78 -3.36 -8.61 -10.29
C TYR A 78 -3.12 -7.13 -10.60
N ASN A 79 -3.18 -6.74 -11.86
CA ASN A 79 -2.92 -5.37 -12.29
C ASN A 79 -1.50 -4.90 -11.93
N SER A 80 -1.28 -3.58 -11.83
CA SER A 80 0.05 -3.02 -11.57
C SER A 80 0.32 -2.89 -10.08
N THR A 81 1.59 -3.06 -9.70
CA THR A 81 2.08 -2.91 -8.33
C THR A 81 3.27 -1.95 -8.31
N ILE A 82 3.28 -1.02 -7.37
CA ILE A 82 4.36 -0.06 -7.15
C ILE A 82 4.96 -0.31 -5.78
N ILE A 83 6.30 -0.38 -5.72
CA ILE A 83 7.05 -0.47 -4.46
C ILE A 83 7.81 0.83 -4.28
N VAL A 84 7.59 1.50 -3.15
CA VAL A 84 8.30 2.74 -2.76
C VAL A 84 9.21 2.44 -1.58
N ARG A 85 10.46 2.88 -1.67
CA ARG A 85 11.46 2.71 -0.61
C ARG A 85 11.60 3.98 0.21
N HIS A 86 11.56 3.83 1.53
CA HIS A 86 11.75 4.90 2.52
C HIS A 86 12.91 4.52 3.45
N GLY A 87 14.14 4.49 2.92
CA GLY A 87 15.28 3.96 3.64
C GLY A 87 15.18 2.43 3.74
N ASN A 88 15.06 1.90 4.95
CA ASN A 88 14.89 0.46 5.16
C ASN A 88 13.41 0.02 5.23
N TYR A 89 12.47 0.95 5.01
CA TYR A 89 11.06 0.64 4.91
C TYR A 89 10.63 0.57 3.44
N LEU A 90 9.67 -0.31 3.16
CA LEU A 90 9.05 -0.45 1.84
C LEU A 90 7.54 -0.34 2.00
N THR A 91 6.90 0.42 1.12
CA THR A 91 5.45 0.44 0.99
C THR A 91 5.06 -0.08 -0.38
N ILE A 92 4.04 -0.93 -0.42
CA ILE A 92 3.62 -1.63 -1.63
C ILE A 92 2.17 -1.29 -1.92
N TYR A 93 1.92 -0.82 -3.14
CA TYR A 93 0.60 -0.39 -3.61
C TYR A 93 0.22 -1.28 -4.78
N ALA A 94 -0.72 -2.20 -4.57
CA ALA A 94 -1.12 -3.17 -5.59
C ALA A 94 -2.56 -2.95 -6.05
N ASN A 95 -2.89 -3.52 -7.18
CA ASN A 95 -4.20 -3.44 -7.83
C ASN A 95 -4.46 -2.09 -8.48
N LEU A 96 -3.46 -1.59 -9.21
CA LEU A 96 -3.56 -0.30 -9.91
C LEU A 96 -3.84 -0.53 -11.40
N SER A 97 -4.81 0.22 -11.94
CA SER A 97 -5.11 0.20 -13.38
C SER A 97 -4.24 1.15 -14.19
N GLU A 98 -3.71 2.20 -13.54
CA GLU A 98 -2.81 3.18 -14.16
C GLU A 98 -1.63 3.44 -13.22
N VAL A 99 -0.48 3.77 -13.80
CA VAL A 99 0.75 4.10 -13.05
C VAL A 99 1.24 5.45 -13.54
N TYR A 100 1.49 6.38 -12.61
CA TYR A 100 1.89 7.77 -12.92
C TYR A 100 3.36 8.05 -12.67
N VAL A 101 4.10 7.10 -12.12
CA VAL A 101 5.50 7.26 -11.72
C VAL A 101 6.38 6.22 -12.41
N ARG A 102 7.71 6.40 -12.31
CA ARG A 102 8.71 5.49 -12.88
C ARG A 102 9.64 4.97 -11.80
N ALA A 103 10.23 3.80 -12.03
CA ALA A 103 11.27 3.28 -11.15
C ALA A 103 12.43 4.27 -11.07
N GLY A 104 12.92 4.53 -9.86
CA GLY A 104 13.96 5.51 -9.59
C GLY A 104 13.45 6.93 -9.33
N GLU A 105 12.18 7.22 -9.56
CA GLU A 105 11.61 8.54 -9.32
C GLU A 105 11.43 8.81 -7.82
N LYS A 106 11.80 10.02 -7.39
CA LYS A 106 11.54 10.49 -6.04
C LYS A 106 10.08 10.90 -5.92
N VAL A 107 9.43 10.50 -4.83
CA VAL A 107 8.04 10.83 -4.56
C VAL A 107 7.92 11.51 -3.20
N SER A 108 6.95 12.40 -3.08
CA SER A 108 6.64 13.12 -1.85
C SER A 108 5.39 12.56 -1.20
N THR A 109 5.28 12.74 0.12
CA THR A 109 4.09 12.38 0.88
C THR A 109 2.83 12.96 0.23
N GLY A 110 1.84 12.10 -0.03
CA GLY A 110 0.58 12.51 -0.66
C GLY A 110 0.60 12.58 -2.18
N GLN A 111 1.76 12.34 -2.82
CA GLN A 111 1.84 12.33 -4.28
C GLN A 111 1.07 11.15 -4.86
N ASN A 112 0.28 11.40 -5.90
CA ASN A 112 -0.47 10.35 -6.59
C ASN A 112 0.49 9.41 -7.33
N LEU A 113 0.35 8.12 -7.06
CA LEU A 113 1.19 7.07 -7.65
C LEU A 113 0.51 6.39 -8.83
N GLY A 114 -0.79 6.24 -8.77
CA GLY A 114 -1.56 5.57 -9.80
C GLY A 114 -3.03 5.52 -9.46
N LYS A 115 -3.84 5.03 -10.39
CA LYS A 115 -5.28 4.88 -10.21
C LYS A 115 -5.61 3.46 -9.78
N ILE A 116 -6.42 3.32 -8.73
CA ILE A 116 -6.85 2.03 -8.22
C ILE A 116 -7.83 1.40 -9.23
N TYR A 117 -7.64 0.11 -9.48
CA TYR A 117 -8.49 -0.65 -10.40
C TYR A 117 -9.92 -0.76 -9.85
N SER A 118 -10.90 -0.51 -10.73
CA SER A 118 -12.32 -0.72 -10.42
C SER A 118 -12.83 -1.88 -11.26
N ASP A 119 -13.38 -2.91 -10.58
CA ASP A 119 -13.85 -4.12 -11.23
C ASP A 119 -15.28 -3.92 -11.76
N SER A 120 -15.40 -3.69 -13.07
CA SER A 120 -16.70 -3.46 -13.72
C SER A 120 -17.61 -4.68 -13.67
N GLN A 121 -17.06 -5.87 -13.46
CA GLN A 121 -17.84 -7.11 -13.36
C GLN A 121 -18.30 -7.40 -11.93
N ASP A 122 -17.83 -6.62 -10.96
CA ASP A 122 -18.17 -6.76 -9.54
C ASP A 122 -18.66 -5.40 -8.99
N GLY A 123 -19.62 -4.77 -9.68
CA GLY A 123 -20.24 -3.52 -9.25
C GLY A 123 -19.28 -2.34 -9.11
N ASN A 124 -18.21 -2.30 -9.91
CA ASN A 124 -17.13 -1.31 -9.83
C ASN A 124 -16.40 -1.32 -8.49
N ARG A 125 -16.32 -2.48 -7.85
CA ARG A 125 -15.60 -2.62 -6.59
C ARG A 125 -14.14 -2.20 -6.76
N THR A 126 -13.70 -1.31 -5.88
CA THR A 126 -12.38 -0.66 -5.97
C THR A 126 -11.62 -0.92 -4.68
N ILE A 127 -10.55 -1.71 -4.77
CA ILE A 127 -9.78 -2.13 -3.60
C ILE A 127 -8.30 -1.88 -3.86
N LEU A 128 -7.66 -1.17 -2.93
CA LEU A 128 -6.20 -1.03 -2.89
C LEU A 128 -5.64 -2.06 -1.92
N THR A 129 -4.71 -2.88 -2.39
CA THR A 129 -3.94 -3.76 -1.52
C THR A 129 -2.66 -3.05 -1.12
N PHE A 130 -2.48 -2.82 0.18
CA PHE A 130 -1.36 -2.06 0.73
C PHE A 130 -0.55 -2.91 1.70
N GLN A 131 0.78 -2.92 1.50
CA GLN A 131 1.71 -3.62 2.39
C GLN A 131 2.77 -2.67 2.90
N LEU A 132 3.25 -2.92 4.11
CA LEU A 132 4.36 -2.19 4.72
C LEU A 132 5.39 -3.20 5.23
N TRP A 133 6.64 -2.98 4.85
CA TRP A 133 7.75 -3.83 5.24
C TRP A 133 8.85 -3.01 5.87
N LYS A 134 9.53 -3.58 6.85
CA LYS A 134 10.81 -3.09 7.36
C LYS A 134 11.87 -4.12 6.98
N GLU A 135 12.74 -3.77 6.03
CA GLU A 135 13.71 -4.71 5.43
C GLU A 135 12.98 -5.93 4.84
N ARG A 136 13.13 -7.10 5.43
CA ARG A 136 12.50 -8.35 4.97
C ARG A 136 11.31 -8.77 5.81
N THR A 137 10.88 -7.92 6.74
CA THR A 137 9.79 -8.23 7.68
C THR A 137 8.53 -7.48 7.30
N LYS A 138 7.44 -8.22 7.11
CA LYS A 138 6.11 -7.63 6.90
C LYS A 138 5.62 -7.02 8.21
N LEU A 139 5.07 -5.81 8.14
CA LEU A 139 4.50 -5.10 9.28
C LEU A 139 2.99 -4.95 9.12
N ASN A 140 2.29 -4.81 10.24
CA ASN A 140 0.87 -4.50 10.22
C ASN A 140 0.67 -3.02 9.86
N PRO A 141 0.15 -2.68 8.66
CA PRO A 141 -0.01 -1.28 8.27
C PRO A 141 -0.92 -0.48 9.19
N ALA A 142 -1.90 -1.12 9.83
CA ALA A 142 -2.85 -0.44 10.72
C ALA A 142 -2.16 0.20 11.93
N LEU A 143 -0.98 -0.30 12.33
CA LEU A 143 -0.21 0.27 13.44
C LEU A 143 0.64 1.47 13.02
N ARG A 144 0.82 1.70 11.73
CA ARG A 144 1.69 2.74 11.17
C ARG A 144 0.91 3.89 10.55
N LEU A 145 -0.27 3.60 10.02
CA LEU A 145 -1.14 4.58 9.38
C LEU A 145 -2.02 5.27 10.41
N ASN A 146 -2.40 6.50 10.12
CA ASN A 146 -3.37 7.25 10.90
C ASN A 146 -4.78 6.91 10.40
N LEU A 147 -5.25 5.76 10.83
CA LEU A 147 -6.57 5.26 10.46
C LEU A 147 -7.70 5.92 11.27
#